data_749f2731686e82b998acb54fbda44e4e
#
_entry.id   749f2731686e82b998acb54fbda44e4e
#
_cell.length_a   1.000
_cell.length_b   1.000
_cell.length_c   1.000
_cell.angle_alpha   90.00
_cell.angle_beta   90.00
_cell.angle_gamma   90.00
#
_symmetry.space_group_name_H-M   'P 1'
#
loop_
_entity.id
_entity.type
_entity.pdbx_description
1 polymer ?
#
loop_
_entity_poly.entity_id
_entity_poly.type
_entity_poly.pdbx_seq_one_letter_code
_entity_poly.pdbx_strand_id
1 'polypeptide(L)'
;MRHMTQRSFGSWLGCAVAIGALAVALSGCATAVQRGGVSADAPSTNAAVRATPVDPWEGFNRTMFAVNEALDRAVVKPVAQAYDTVAPEPVKKGVSNFFGNLGDLWIGFNNLLQGKPGAAANDWMRFAFNSNFGLFGLLDIASEAGLPKHNEDFGQTLARWGVGSGPYLVLPILGPRTLRDAAAWPVDWLGDPTTHLEDDTARFAVKSLNIVETRARLLSLDAQADAAIDKYAYVRDSYLQRRQYLIYDGNPPIVYENYE
;
A
#
# COMPACT_ATOMS: atom_id res chain seq x y z
N MET A 1 23.29 -13.78 -43.03
CA MET A 1 23.87 -14.44 -41.82
C MET A 1 23.17 -13.83 -40.59
N ARG A 2 22.33 -14.59 -39.94
CA ARG A 2 21.52 -14.18 -38.76
C ARG A 2 22.31 -14.43 -37.49
N HIS A 3 22.65 -13.42 -36.72
CA HIS A 3 23.08 -13.58 -35.35
C HIS A 3 21.83 -13.58 -34.43
N MET A 4 21.41 -14.77 -34.03
CA MET A 4 20.49 -14.96 -32.89
C MET A 4 21.28 -14.76 -31.62
N THR A 5 20.98 -13.70 -30.87
CA THR A 5 21.48 -13.51 -29.51
C THR A 5 20.63 -14.35 -28.55
N GLN A 6 21.24 -15.35 -27.95
CA GLN A 6 20.70 -16.08 -26.80
C GLN A 6 20.48 -15.13 -25.64
N ARG A 7 19.21 -14.84 -25.31
CA ARG A 7 18.84 -14.17 -24.04
C ARG A 7 18.72 -15.23 -22.95
N SER A 8 19.41 -14.96 -21.88
CA SER A 8 19.70 -15.81 -20.75
C SER A 8 18.47 -16.27 -19.98
N PHE A 9 18.38 -17.58 -19.81
CA PHE A 9 17.45 -18.30 -18.92
C PHE A 9 17.78 -18.12 -17.42
N GLY A 10 18.73 -17.21 -17.08
CA GLY A 10 19.29 -17.09 -15.72
C GLY A 10 18.49 -16.26 -14.71
N SER A 11 17.55 -15.41 -15.16
CA SER A 11 16.87 -14.48 -14.26
C SER A 11 15.68 -15.08 -13.49
N TRP A 12 15.13 -16.21 -13.96
CA TRP A 12 13.97 -16.86 -13.33
C TRP A 12 14.35 -17.73 -12.12
N LEU A 13 15.58 -18.28 -12.09
CA LEU A 13 16.05 -19.06 -10.95
C LEU A 13 16.32 -18.21 -9.71
N GLY A 14 16.71 -16.95 -9.86
CA GLY A 14 16.99 -16.05 -8.74
C GLY A 14 15.77 -15.68 -7.89
N CYS A 15 14.62 -15.48 -8.51
CA CYS A 15 13.37 -15.19 -7.80
C CYS A 15 12.78 -16.42 -7.08
N ALA A 16 12.93 -17.62 -7.64
CA ALA A 16 12.42 -18.85 -7.04
C ALA A 16 13.19 -19.23 -5.78
N VAL A 17 14.51 -18.95 -5.73
CA VAL A 17 15.36 -19.22 -4.57
C VAL A 17 15.07 -18.25 -3.41
N ALA A 18 14.76 -17.00 -3.69
CA ALA A 18 14.42 -16.03 -2.66
C ALA A 18 13.06 -16.32 -1.97
N ILE A 19 12.09 -16.87 -2.69
CA ILE A 19 10.79 -17.28 -2.15
C ILE A 19 10.90 -18.58 -1.34
N GLY A 20 11.79 -19.50 -1.76
CA GLY A 20 12.05 -20.76 -1.06
C GLY A 20 12.78 -20.58 0.29
N ALA A 21 13.65 -19.58 0.42
CA ALA A 21 14.38 -19.32 1.66
C ALA A 21 13.50 -18.71 2.76
N LEU A 22 12.40 -18.02 2.41
CA LEU A 22 11.46 -17.44 3.37
C LEU A 22 10.50 -18.48 3.98
N ALA A 23 10.28 -19.61 3.29
CA ALA A 23 9.37 -20.67 3.76
C ALA A 23 10.02 -21.60 4.81
N VAL A 24 11.35 -21.67 4.90
CA VAL A 24 12.07 -22.55 5.83
C VAL A 24 12.27 -21.91 7.22
N ALA A 25 12.15 -20.59 7.34
CA ALA A 25 12.30 -19.87 8.61
C ALA A 25 11.06 -19.92 9.53
N LEU A 26 9.93 -20.49 9.09
CA LEU A 26 8.66 -20.53 9.83
C LEU A 26 8.39 -21.85 10.60
N SER A 27 9.30 -22.81 10.56
CA SER A 27 9.08 -24.15 11.17
C SER A 27 9.79 -24.42 12.51
N GLY A 28 10.08 -23.39 13.29
CA GLY A 28 10.75 -23.60 14.57
C GLY A 28 10.28 -22.66 15.66
N CYS A 29 9.26 -23.06 16.43
CA CYS A 29 9.10 -22.83 17.86
C CYS A 29 7.67 -23.17 18.32
N ALA A 30 7.43 -24.46 18.47
CA ALA A 30 6.36 -24.95 19.33
C ALA A 30 6.99 -25.94 20.30
N THR A 31 7.25 -25.51 21.54
CA THR A 31 7.22 -26.35 22.76
C THR A 31 7.65 -25.50 23.96
N ALA A 32 6.75 -25.33 24.93
CA ALA A 32 6.93 -25.82 26.32
C ALA A 32 5.89 -25.15 27.21
N VAL A 33 4.86 -25.91 27.51
CA VAL A 33 4.01 -25.71 28.70
C VAL A 33 4.84 -26.18 29.90
N GLN A 34 5.11 -25.29 30.85
CA GLN A 34 5.59 -25.68 32.16
C GLN A 34 4.74 -25.04 33.24
N ARG A 35 4.08 -25.92 34.01
CA ARG A 35 3.31 -25.60 35.23
C ARG A 35 4.25 -25.32 36.39
N GLY A 36 3.84 -24.39 37.24
CA GLY A 36 4.18 -24.42 38.66
C GLY A 36 4.85 -23.18 39.20
N GLY A 37 4.24 -22.56 40.21
CA GLY A 37 4.93 -21.69 41.17
C GLY A 37 4.33 -20.27 41.26
N VAL A 38 3.42 -20.10 42.21
CA VAL A 38 2.98 -18.81 42.74
C VAL A 38 4.14 -18.18 43.50
N SER A 39 4.57 -17.00 43.13
CA SER A 39 5.27 -16.06 44.01
C SER A 39 4.90 -14.64 43.61
N ALA A 40 4.50 -13.89 44.61
CA ALA A 40 4.06 -12.51 44.52
C ALA A 40 5.21 -11.52 44.31
N ASP A 41 4.83 -10.35 43.79
CA ASP A 41 5.53 -9.07 43.84
C ASP A 41 6.65 -8.80 42.86
N ALA A 42 6.22 -8.28 41.66
CA ALA A 42 6.81 -7.08 41.03
C ALA A 42 5.82 -6.61 39.93
N PRO A 43 5.57 -5.33 39.71
CA PRO A 43 4.77 -4.87 38.59
C PRO A 43 5.60 -5.06 37.30
N SER A 44 5.44 -6.24 36.69
CA SER A 44 6.01 -6.51 35.37
C SER A 44 5.21 -5.70 34.34
N THR A 45 5.82 -4.66 33.79
CA THR A 45 5.35 -3.85 32.66
C THR A 45 5.30 -4.62 31.32
N ASN A 46 5.12 -5.92 31.38
CA ASN A 46 4.77 -6.75 30.24
C ASN A 46 3.26 -7.01 30.29
N ALA A 47 2.46 -5.95 29.99
CA ALA A 47 1.09 -6.17 29.56
C ALA A 47 1.18 -7.06 28.32
N ALA A 48 0.85 -8.34 28.46
CA ALA A 48 0.73 -9.26 27.33
C ALA A 48 -0.23 -8.60 26.35
N VAL A 49 0.30 -8.17 25.19
CA VAL A 49 -0.47 -7.56 24.11
C VAL A 49 -1.54 -8.59 23.75
N ARG A 50 -2.79 -8.34 24.14
CA ARG A 50 -3.91 -9.20 23.79
C ARG A 50 -4.15 -9.08 22.30
N ALA A 51 -3.84 -10.14 21.54
CA ALA A 51 -4.17 -10.20 20.14
C ALA A 51 -5.68 -9.94 19.96
N THR A 52 -6.02 -8.92 19.19
CA THR A 52 -7.40 -8.63 18.83
C THR A 52 -7.81 -9.53 17.65
N PRO A 53 -9.11 -9.84 17.46
CA PRO A 53 -9.57 -10.59 16.29
C PRO A 53 -9.12 -9.97 14.95
N VAL A 54 -8.93 -8.66 14.92
CA VAL A 54 -8.49 -7.90 13.74
C VAL A 54 -6.98 -8.00 13.54
N ASP A 55 -6.20 -8.10 14.61
CA ASP A 55 -4.73 -8.10 14.60
C ASP A 55 -4.17 -9.27 15.46
N PRO A 56 -4.36 -10.52 15.01
CA PRO A 56 -3.87 -11.69 15.73
C PRO A 56 -2.34 -11.80 15.75
N TRP A 57 -1.65 -11.09 14.86
CA TRP A 57 -0.20 -11.09 14.73
C TRP A 57 0.46 -9.80 15.21
N GLU A 58 -0.16 -9.11 16.19
CA GLU A 58 0.27 -7.79 16.65
C GLU A 58 1.75 -7.72 17.00
N GLY A 59 2.33 -8.75 17.66
CA GLY A 59 3.76 -8.77 17.99
C GLY A 59 4.65 -8.74 16.76
N PHE A 60 4.33 -9.52 15.73
CA PHE A 60 5.02 -9.50 14.44
C PHE A 60 4.81 -8.15 13.74
N ASN A 61 3.57 -7.69 13.69
CA ASN A 61 3.21 -6.46 12.99
C ASN A 61 3.89 -5.23 13.59
N ARG A 62 3.99 -5.14 14.93
CA ARG A 62 4.73 -4.09 15.63
C ARG A 62 6.24 -4.11 15.29
N THR A 63 6.82 -5.30 15.19
CA THR A 63 8.24 -5.44 14.81
C THR A 63 8.45 -4.96 13.37
N MET A 64 7.61 -5.38 12.43
CA MET A 64 7.70 -4.95 11.03
C MET A 64 7.39 -3.45 10.88
N PHE A 65 6.46 -2.93 11.66
CA PHE A 65 6.19 -1.49 11.71
C PHE A 65 7.42 -0.70 12.17
N ALA A 66 8.09 -1.15 13.23
CA ALA A 66 9.31 -0.51 13.71
C ALA A 66 10.45 -0.56 12.69
N VAL A 67 10.60 -1.67 11.94
CA VAL A 67 11.57 -1.77 10.84
C VAL A 67 11.23 -0.78 9.72
N ASN A 68 9.97 -0.71 9.30
CA ASN A 68 9.52 0.22 8.27
C ASN A 68 9.69 1.68 8.71
N GLU A 69 9.40 1.99 9.97
CA GLU A 69 9.59 3.32 10.52
C GLU A 69 11.06 3.72 10.61
N ALA A 70 11.94 2.78 10.96
CA ALA A 70 13.38 3.03 10.97
C ALA A 70 13.90 3.31 9.55
N LEU A 71 13.45 2.55 8.55
CA LEU A 71 13.79 2.77 7.14
C LEU A 71 13.25 4.11 6.62
N ASP A 72 11.99 4.43 6.93
CA ASP A 72 11.38 5.71 6.57
C ASP A 72 12.19 6.88 7.16
N ARG A 73 12.47 6.83 8.45
CA ARG A 73 13.21 7.88 9.16
C ARG A 73 14.63 8.05 8.65
N ALA A 74 15.29 6.94 8.28
CA ALA A 74 16.69 6.98 7.85
C ALA A 74 16.84 7.40 6.38
N VAL A 75 15.88 7.08 5.51
CA VAL A 75 16.04 7.25 4.06
C VAL A 75 14.86 7.95 3.42
N VAL A 76 13.64 7.41 3.53
CA VAL A 76 12.52 7.88 2.69
C VAL A 76 12.06 9.26 3.13
N LYS A 77 11.89 9.48 4.43
CA LYS A 77 11.44 10.77 4.99
C LYS A 77 12.41 11.92 4.70
N PRO A 78 13.74 11.80 4.90
CA PRO A 78 14.69 12.88 4.54
C PRO A 78 14.64 13.22 3.05
N VAL A 79 14.55 12.23 2.17
CA VAL A 79 14.45 12.47 0.72
C VAL A 79 13.13 13.13 0.36
N ALA A 80 12.02 12.71 0.97
CA ALA A 80 10.71 13.32 0.79
C ALA A 80 10.67 14.77 1.28
N GLN A 81 11.30 15.07 2.41
CA GLN A 81 11.45 16.45 2.93
C GLN A 81 12.30 17.33 2.00
N ALA A 82 13.39 16.79 1.46
CA ALA A 82 14.21 17.51 0.48
C ALA A 82 13.41 17.80 -0.79
N TYR A 83 12.67 16.80 -1.30
CA TYR A 83 11.77 16.99 -2.44
C TYR A 83 10.71 18.05 -2.15
N ASP A 84 10.05 17.98 -1.01
CA ASP A 84 9.00 18.93 -0.62
C ASP A 84 9.52 20.37 -0.50
N THR A 85 10.77 20.54 -0.04
CA THR A 85 11.42 21.85 0.12
C THR A 85 11.91 22.42 -1.19
N VAL A 86 12.49 21.60 -2.07
CA VAL A 86 13.16 22.04 -3.31
C VAL A 86 12.18 22.15 -4.48
N ALA A 87 11.20 21.25 -4.58
CA ALA A 87 10.26 21.24 -5.69
C ALA A 87 9.17 22.32 -5.49
N PRO A 88 9.00 23.26 -6.44
CA PRO A 88 7.89 24.22 -6.40
C PRO A 88 6.53 23.52 -6.46
N GLU A 89 5.50 24.13 -5.86
CA GLU A 89 4.14 23.57 -5.83
C GLU A 89 3.59 23.12 -7.19
N PRO A 90 3.78 23.87 -8.30
CA PRO A 90 3.32 23.39 -9.62
C PRO A 90 4.01 22.09 -10.07
N VAL A 91 5.29 21.91 -9.73
CA VAL A 91 6.05 20.69 -10.06
C VAL A 91 5.52 19.51 -9.22
N LYS A 92 5.34 19.67 -7.91
CA LYS A 92 4.77 18.66 -7.02
C LYS A 92 3.38 18.23 -7.51
N LYS A 93 2.52 19.19 -7.82
CA LYS A 93 1.19 18.94 -8.37
C LYS A 93 1.25 18.21 -9.71
N GLY A 94 2.15 18.62 -10.60
CA GLY A 94 2.35 17.96 -11.90
C GLY A 94 2.79 16.51 -11.75
N VAL A 95 3.75 16.22 -10.87
CA VAL A 95 4.21 14.85 -10.60
C VAL A 95 3.08 14.00 -10.02
N SER A 96 2.33 14.53 -9.06
CA SER A 96 1.17 13.86 -8.47
C SER A 96 0.09 13.55 -9.51
N ASN A 97 -0.23 14.53 -10.37
CA ASN A 97 -1.20 14.35 -11.45
C ASN A 97 -0.74 13.29 -12.46
N PHE A 98 0.55 13.29 -12.82
CA PHE A 98 1.13 12.31 -13.74
C PHE A 98 0.94 10.87 -13.24
N PHE A 99 1.31 10.59 -11.99
CA PHE A 99 1.11 9.27 -11.40
C PHE A 99 -0.37 8.95 -11.21
N GLY A 100 -1.18 9.93 -10.82
CA GLY A 100 -2.62 9.79 -10.73
C GLY A 100 -3.26 9.45 -12.08
N ASN A 101 -2.81 10.07 -13.16
CA ASN A 101 -3.29 9.81 -14.53
C ASN A 101 -2.93 8.40 -14.99
N LEU A 102 -1.69 7.93 -14.75
CA LEU A 102 -1.31 6.55 -15.04
C LEU A 102 -2.15 5.55 -14.24
N GLY A 103 -2.46 5.87 -12.98
CA GLY A 103 -3.32 5.06 -12.12
C GLY A 103 -4.75 4.93 -12.65
N ASP A 104 -5.29 5.95 -13.36
CA ASP A 104 -6.66 5.93 -13.89
C ASP A 104 -6.90 4.74 -14.84
N LEU A 105 -5.87 4.24 -15.53
CA LEU A 105 -5.99 3.04 -16.35
C LEU A 105 -6.37 1.82 -15.50
N TRP A 106 -5.63 1.55 -14.43
CA TRP A 106 -5.86 0.41 -13.56
C TRP A 106 -7.11 0.58 -12.69
N ILE A 107 -7.39 1.78 -12.23
CA ILE A 107 -8.61 2.14 -11.52
C ILE A 107 -9.84 1.82 -12.37
N GLY A 108 -9.84 2.21 -13.65
CA GLY A 108 -10.92 1.91 -14.59
C GLY A 108 -11.12 0.40 -14.77
N PHE A 109 -10.05 -0.40 -14.88
CA PHE A 109 -10.17 -1.86 -14.92
C PHE A 109 -10.80 -2.42 -13.63
N ASN A 110 -10.40 -1.95 -12.47
CA ASN A 110 -10.98 -2.41 -11.21
C ASN A 110 -12.46 -1.99 -11.09
N ASN A 111 -12.82 -0.78 -11.49
CA ASN A 111 -14.22 -0.37 -11.56
C ASN A 111 -15.05 -1.27 -12.48
N LEU A 112 -14.51 -1.65 -13.63
CA LEU A 112 -15.19 -2.58 -14.54
C LEU A 112 -15.37 -3.96 -13.89
N LEU A 113 -14.33 -4.51 -13.25
CA LEU A 113 -14.38 -5.79 -12.54
C LEU A 113 -15.35 -5.79 -11.35
N GLN A 114 -15.59 -4.62 -10.75
CA GLN A 114 -16.56 -4.41 -9.69
C GLN A 114 -18.00 -4.21 -10.19
N GLY A 115 -18.22 -4.22 -11.52
CA GLY A 115 -19.53 -4.02 -12.12
C GLY A 115 -19.96 -2.54 -12.15
N LYS A 116 -19.00 -1.61 -12.19
CA LYS A 116 -19.19 -0.15 -12.26
C LYS A 116 -18.77 0.40 -13.64
N PRO A 117 -19.41 0.03 -14.77
CA PRO A 117 -18.92 0.39 -16.11
C PRO A 117 -18.93 1.91 -16.36
N GLY A 118 -19.83 2.66 -15.74
CA GLY A 118 -19.86 4.13 -15.84
C GLY A 118 -18.65 4.77 -15.17
N ALA A 119 -18.24 4.31 -13.99
CA ALA A 119 -17.02 4.75 -13.32
C ALA A 119 -15.77 4.36 -14.12
N ALA A 120 -15.73 3.13 -14.65
CA ALA A 120 -14.62 2.67 -15.50
C ALA A 120 -14.45 3.56 -16.75
N ALA A 121 -15.53 3.85 -17.46
CA ALA A 121 -15.51 4.74 -18.62
C ALA A 121 -15.03 6.14 -18.24
N ASN A 122 -15.46 6.64 -17.08
CA ASN A 122 -15.03 7.92 -16.57
C ASN A 122 -13.52 7.96 -16.31
N ASP A 123 -12.95 6.93 -15.65
CA ASP A 123 -11.51 6.89 -15.36
C ASP A 123 -10.67 6.79 -16.65
N TRP A 124 -11.11 6.01 -17.63
CA TRP A 124 -10.42 5.95 -18.92
C TRP A 124 -10.55 7.26 -19.72
N MET A 125 -11.69 7.96 -19.62
CA MET A 125 -11.82 9.32 -20.18
C MET A 125 -10.88 10.30 -19.48
N ARG A 126 -10.75 10.23 -18.16
CA ARG A 126 -9.77 11.04 -17.42
C ARG A 126 -8.36 10.82 -17.95
N PHE A 127 -7.95 9.54 -18.05
CA PHE A 127 -6.66 9.19 -18.63
C PHE A 127 -6.48 9.80 -20.03
N ALA A 128 -7.47 9.65 -20.91
CA ALA A 128 -7.40 10.17 -22.28
C ALA A 128 -7.33 11.70 -22.31
N PHE A 129 -8.16 12.41 -21.54
CA PHE A 129 -8.18 13.87 -21.47
C PHE A 129 -6.86 14.42 -20.92
N ASN A 130 -6.41 13.90 -19.79
CA ASN A 130 -5.20 14.37 -19.15
C ASN A 130 -3.95 14.04 -19.99
N SER A 131 -3.91 12.90 -20.66
CA SER A 131 -2.77 12.53 -21.52
C SER A 131 -2.71 13.39 -22.78
N ASN A 132 -3.84 13.70 -23.42
CA ASN A 132 -3.85 14.45 -24.69
C ASN A 132 -3.85 15.98 -24.48
N PHE A 133 -4.63 16.48 -23.53
CA PHE A 133 -4.79 17.92 -23.30
C PHE A 133 -4.05 18.42 -22.05
N GLY A 134 -3.69 17.53 -21.14
CA GLY A 134 -3.02 17.82 -19.87
C GLY A 134 -1.50 17.59 -19.88
N LEU A 135 -0.83 17.74 -21.02
CA LEU A 135 0.63 17.54 -21.14
C LEU A 135 1.08 16.17 -20.58
N PHE A 136 0.57 15.10 -21.16
CA PHE A 136 0.84 13.72 -20.72
C PHE A 136 0.44 13.44 -19.25
N GLY A 137 -0.59 14.13 -18.76
CA GLY A 137 -1.11 13.93 -17.40
C GLY A 137 -0.49 14.82 -16.32
N LEU A 138 0.39 15.76 -16.67
CA LEU A 138 0.93 16.74 -15.72
C LEU A 138 -0.15 17.73 -15.25
N LEU A 139 -1.15 18.02 -16.08
CA LEU A 139 -2.28 18.88 -15.77
C LEU A 139 -3.54 18.01 -15.67
N ASP A 140 -4.31 18.19 -14.61
CA ASP A 140 -5.59 17.47 -14.41
C ASP A 140 -6.75 18.25 -15.05
N ILE A 141 -6.81 18.23 -16.38
CA ILE A 141 -7.88 18.85 -17.17
C ILE A 141 -9.21 18.10 -16.98
N ALA A 142 -9.15 16.82 -16.71
CA ALA A 142 -10.34 15.99 -16.50
C ALA A 142 -11.16 16.43 -15.27
N SER A 143 -10.50 16.82 -14.18
CA SER A 143 -11.17 17.35 -13.00
C SER A 143 -11.83 18.71 -13.29
N GLU A 144 -11.18 19.59 -14.07
CA GLU A 144 -11.76 20.83 -14.52
C GLU A 144 -12.99 20.61 -15.44
N ALA A 145 -12.99 19.51 -16.21
CA ALA A 145 -14.12 19.09 -17.02
C ALA A 145 -15.26 18.40 -16.22
N GLY A 146 -15.12 18.30 -14.89
CA GLY A 146 -16.12 17.70 -14.01
C GLY A 146 -16.12 16.18 -13.95
N LEU A 147 -15.05 15.51 -14.43
CA LEU A 147 -14.91 14.06 -14.33
C LEU A 147 -14.41 13.68 -12.93
N PRO A 148 -15.17 12.92 -12.11
CA PRO A 148 -14.76 12.55 -10.76
C PRO A 148 -13.54 11.62 -10.77
N LYS A 149 -12.67 11.76 -9.76
CA LYS A 149 -11.51 10.89 -9.55
C LYS A 149 -11.91 9.76 -8.62
N HIS A 150 -11.73 8.51 -9.09
CA HIS A 150 -11.91 7.33 -8.26
C HIS A 150 -10.56 6.81 -7.73
N ASN A 151 -10.62 5.86 -6.79
CA ASN A 151 -9.43 5.24 -6.20
C ASN A 151 -9.76 3.78 -5.92
N GLU A 152 -9.46 2.92 -6.88
CA GLU A 152 -9.75 1.50 -6.86
C GLU A 152 -8.48 0.67 -7.03
N ASP A 153 -8.46 -0.48 -6.36
CA ASP A 153 -7.42 -1.49 -6.48
C ASP A 153 -8.02 -2.91 -6.50
N PHE A 154 -7.20 -3.90 -6.78
CA PHE A 154 -7.68 -5.28 -6.87
C PHE A 154 -8.12 -5.86 -5.51
N GLY A 155 -7.59 -5.38 -4.40
CA GLY A 155 -8.06 -5.73 -3.06
C GLY A 155 -9.50 -5.26 -2.80
N GLN A 156 -9.89 -4.08 -3.31
CA GLN A 156 -11.28 -3.59 -3.29
C GLN A 156 -12.16 -4.44 -4.21
N THR A 157 -11.67 -4.81 -5.38
CA THR A 157 -12.35 -5.73 -6.30
C THR A 157 -12.64 -7.07 -5.64
N LEU A 158 -11.66 -7.67 -4.96
CA LEU A 158 -11.86 -8.90 -4.18
C LEU A 158 -12.89 -8.71 -3.06
N ALA A 159 -12.88 -7.56 -2.37
CA ALA A 159 -13.89 -7.24 -1.36
C ALA A 159 -15.29 -7.20 -1.96
N ARG A 160 -15.45 -6.56 -3.12
CA ARG A 160 -16.72 -6.51 -3.85
C ARG A 160 -17.21 -7.88 -4.27
N TRP A 161 -16.30 -8.80 -4.58
CA TRP A 161 -16.62 -10.21 -4.86
C TRP A 161 -16.89 -11.05 -3.62
N GLY A 162 -16.88 -10.45 -2.42
CA GLY A 162 -17.20 -11.12 -1.16
C GLY A 162 -16.01 -11.73 -0.42
N VAL A 163 -14.79 -11.49 -0.87
CA VAL A 163 -13.59 -11.95 -0.15
C VAL A 163 -13.38 -11.10 1.10
N GLY A 164 -13.42 -11.73 2.28
CA GLY A 164 -13.17 -11.07 3.56
C GLY A 164 -11.77 -10.45 3.63
N SER A 165 -11.60 -9.40 4.45
CA SER A 165 -10.30 -8.73 4.61
C SER A 165 -9.22 -9.64 5.21
N GLY A 166 -9.61 -10.61 6.05
CA GLY A 166 -8.67 -11.39 6.83
C GLY A 166 -7.94 -10.56 7.88
N PRO A 167 -6.94 -11.14 8.56
CA PRO A 167 -6.14 -10.45 9.56
C PRO A 167 -5.39 -9.24 9.01
N TYR A 168 -5.13 -8.27 9.90
CA TYR A 168 -4.22 -7.17 9.62
C TYR A 168 -2.76 -7.68 9.59
N LEU A 169 -1.98 -7.12 8.68
CA LEU A 169 -0.60 -7.52 8.43
C LEU A 169 0.25 -6.30 8.07
N VAL A 170 1.43 -6.18 8.67
CA VAL A 170 2.43 -5.19 8.25
C VAL A 170 3.51 -5.90 7.45
N LEU A 171 3.63 -5.53 6.16
CA LEU A 171 4.66 -6.07 5.30
C LEU A 171 5.93 -5.20 5.34
N PRO A 172 7.12 -5.82 5.28
CA PRO A 172 8.36 -5.08 5.14
C PRO A 172 8.30 -4.20 3.88
N ILE A 173 8.70 -2.93 4.02
CA ILE A 173 8.73 -1.91 2.96
C ILE A 173 7.34 -1.50 2.45
N LEU A 174 6.41 -2.43 2.31
CA LEU A 174 5.07 -2.19 1.77
C LEU A 174 4.09 -1.60 2.79
N GLY A 175 4.41 -1.69 4.09
CA GLY A 175 3.59 -1.11 5.16
C GLY A 175 2.30 -1.87 5.49
N PRO A 176 1.29 -1.18 6.06
CA PRO A 176 0.06 -1.78 6.53
C PRO A 176 -0.80 -2.36 5.40
N ARG A 177 -1.37 -3.54 5.64
CA ARG A 177 -2.26 -4.27 4.73
C ARG A 177 -3.25 -5.12 5.51
N THR A 178 -4.28 -5.63 4.84
CA THR A 178 -5.00 -6.83 5.26
C THR A 178 -4.45 -8.03 4.49
N LEU A 179 -4.73 -9.24 4.94
CA LEU A 179 -4.30 -10.46 4.23
C LEU A 179 -4.82 -10.49 2.78
N ARG A 180 -6.09 -10.11 2.57
CA ARG A 180 -6.68 -9.96 1.22
C ARG A 180 -5.88 -8.97 0.38
N ASP A 181 -5.60 -7.77 0.92
CA ASP A 181 -4.94 -6.71 0.18
C ASP A 181 -3.46 -7.05 -0.09
N ALA A 182 -2.82 -7.80 0.81
CA ALA A 182 -1.48 -8.35 0.60
C ALA A 182 -1.47 -9.39 -0.54
N ALA A 183 -2.48 -10.26 -0.59
CA ALA A 183 -2.63 -11.24 -1.68
C ALA A 183 -3.00 -10.59 -3.02
N ALA A 184 -3.72 -9.47 -3.01
CA ALA A 184 -4.08 -8.70 -4.19
C ALA A 184 -2.90 -7.89 -4.78
N TRP A 185 -1.94 -7.50 -3.93
CA TRP A 185 -0.85 -6.59 -4.31
C TRP A 185 -0.04 -7.02 -5.56
N PRO A 186 0.28 -8.31 -5.81
CA PRO A 186 0.97 -8.70 -7.05
C PRO A 186 0.17 -8.39 -8.30
N VAL A 187 -1.17 -8.45 -8.24
CA VAL A 187 -2.05 -8.11 -9.36
C VAL A 187 -2.05 -6.60 -9.60
N ASP A 188 -2.12 -5.79 -8.53
CA ASP A 188 -1.99 -4.34 -8.61
C ASP A 188 -0.62 -3.93 -9.15
N TRP A 189 0.45 -4.61 -8.75
CA TRP A 189 1.79 -4.41 -9.28
C TRP A 189 1.86 -4.65 -10.80
N LEU A 190 1.22 -5.72 -11.29
CA LEU A 190 1.16 -6.03 -12.72
C LEU A 190 0.24 -5.06 -13.47
N GLY A 191 -0.79 -4.54 -12.82
CA GLY A 191 -1.70 -3.53 -13.39
C GLY A 191 -1.11 -2.13 -13.50
N ASP A 192 -0.03 -1.84 -12.75
CA ASP A 192 0.66 -0.54 -12.80
C ASP A 192 1.48 -0.38 -14.10
N PRO A 193 1.15 0.58 -14.99
CA PRO A 193 1.87 0.78 -16.25
C PRO A 193 3.37 1.00 -16.07
N THR A 194 3.80 1.60 -14.97
CA THR A 194 5.21 1.85 -14.69
C THR A 194 6.04 0.58 -14.49
N THR A 195 5.38 -0.53 -14.19
CA THR A 195 6.03 -1.84 -14.03
C THR A 195 6.54 -2.40 -15.36
N HIS A 196 5.93 -1.97 -16.47
CA HIS A 196 6.22 -2.47 -17.82
C HIS A 196 7.26 -1.65 -18.60
N LEU A 197 7.88 -0.67 -17.94
CA LEU A 197 9.01 0.06 -18.56
C LEU A 197 10.16 -0.91 -18.86
N GLU A 198 10.63 -0.92 -20.11
CA GLU A 198 11.66 -1.85 -20.57
C GLU A 198 13.04 -1.58 -19.93
N ASP A 199 13.38 -0.30 -19.75
CA ASP A 199 14.62 0.10 -19.12
C ASP A 199 14.53 0.00 -17.61
N ASP A 200 15.37 -0.84 -17.01
CA ASP A 200 15.39 -1.09 -15.57
C ASP A 200 15.72 0.17 -14.76
N THR A 201 16.60 1.04 -15.31
CA THR A 201 17.01 2.28 -14.63
C THR A 201 15.86 3.28 -14.64
N ALA A 202 15.18 3.44 -15.78
CA ALA A 202 14.00 4.30 -15.88
C ALA A 202 12.87 3.80 -14.96
N ARG A 203 12.62 2.50 -14.95
CA ARG A 203 11.60 1.89 -14.06
C ARG A 203 11.92 2.14 -12.59
N PHE A 204 13.18 1.95 -12.19
CA PHE A 204 13.61 2.23 -10.82
C PHE A 204 13.45 3.72 -10.47
N ALA A 205 13.88 4.62 -11.35
CA ALA A 205 13.79 6.06 -11.14
C ALA A 205 12.32 6.53 -11.01
N VAL A 206 11.43 6.06 -11.90
CA VAL A 206 10.01 6.43 -11.89
C VAL A 206 9.32 5.90 -10.62
N LYS A 207 9.56 4.64 -10.24
CA LYS A 207 8.99 4.08 -9.01
C LYS A 207 9.53 4.76 -7.75
N SER A 208 10.82 5.09 -7.72
CA SER A 208 11.41 5.83 -6.60
C SER A 208 10.82 7.23 -6.48
N LEU A 209 10.63 7.93 -7.60
CA LEU A 209 9.98 9.25 -7.61
C LEU A 209 8.53 9.16 -7.08
N ASN A 210 7.79 8.14 -7.48
CA ASN A 210 6.42 7.92 -6.99
C ASN A 210 6.38 7.67 -5.47
N ILE A 211 7.34 6.89 -4.93
CA ILE A 211 7.47 6.66 -3.48
C ILE A 211 7.77 7.97 -2.76
N VAL A 212 8.73 8.75 -3.25
CA VAL A 212 9.14 10.03 -2.65
C VAL A 212 7.98 11.03 -2.67
N GLU A 213 7.30 11.19 -3.80
CA GLU A 213 6.14 12.06 -3.97
C GLU A 213 5.01 11.65 -3.02
N THR A 214 4.68 10.36 -3.00
CA THR A 214 3.64 9.83 -2.08
C THR A 214 4.00 10.09 -0.62
N ARG A 215 5.26 9.88 -0.23
CA ARG A 215 5.71 10.15 1.15
C ARG A 215 5.71 11.64 1.47
N ALA A 216 6.07 12.50 0.51
CA ALA A 216 6.03 13.95 0.68
C ALA A 216 4.61 14.45 0.98
N ARG A 217 3.60 13.96 0.28
CA ARG A 217 2.18 14.28 0.56
C ARG A 217 1.72 13.85 1.96
N LEU A 218 2.36 12.83 2.53
CA LEU A 218 2.02 12.32 3.87
C LEU A 218 2.77 13.03 5.00
N LEU A 219 3.75 13.90 4.72
CA LEU A 219 4.52 14.62 5.76
C LEU A 219 3.64 15.44 6.71
N SER A 220 2.55 16.02 6.20
CA SER A 220 1.59 16.78 7.01
C SER A 220 0.85 15.94 8.05
N LEU A 221 0.80 14.62 7.89
CA LEU A 221 0.14 13.69 8.81
C LEU A 221 1.10 13.18 9.92
N ASP A 222 2.40 13.39 9.76
CA ASP A 222 3.41 12.90 10.72
C ASP A 222 3.16 13.43 12.14
N ALA A 223 2.83 14.71 12.27
CA ALA A 223 2.58 15.31 13.58
C ALA A 223 1.41 14.65 14.32
N GLN A 224 0.36 14.25 13.60
CA GLN A 224 -0.79 13.57 14.19
C GLN A 224 -0.44 12.14 14.61
N ALA A 225 0.31 11.42 13.77
CA ALA A 225 0.77 10.07 14.08
C ALA A 225 1.77 10.07 15.26
N ASP A 226 2.67 11.05 15.32
CA ASP A 226 3.68 11.16 16.37
C ASP A 226 3.07 11.62 17.71
N ALA A 227 1.94 12.35 17.70
CA ALA A 227 1.19 12.76 18.89
C ALA A 227 0.31 11.62 19.46
N ALA A 228 0.11 10.53 18.73
CA ALA A 228 -0.68 9.41 19.22
C ALA A 228 0.02 8.68 20.37
N ILE A 229 -0.75 8.25 21.39
CA ILE A 229 -0.24 7.49 22.54
C ILE A 229 0.42 6.17 22.06
N ASP A 230 -0.19 5.52 21.07
CA ASP A 230 0.33 4.35 20.38
C ASP A 230 0.28 4.59 18.86
N LYS A 231 1.42 4.97 18.30
CA LYS A 231 1.57 5.26 16.86
C LYS A 231 1.22 4.07 15.99
N TYR A 232 1.59 2.85 16.40
CA TYR A 232 1.26 1.65 15.67
C TYR A 232 -0.26 1.44 15.58
N ALA A 233 -0.95 1.50 16.72
CA ALA A 233 -2.41 1.37 16.77
C ALA A 233 -3.10 2.46 15.94
N TYR A 234 -2.63 3.71 16.05
CA TYR A 234 -3.13 4.83 15.24
C TYR A 234 -3.03 4.56 13.73
N VAL A 235 -1.87 4.10 13.26
CA VAL A 235 -1.64 3.81 11.83
C VAL A 235 -2.48 2.60 11.38
N ARG A 236 -2.56 1.55 12.20
CA ARG A 236 -3.40 0.38 11.93
C ARG A 236 -4.87 0.78 11.75
N ASP A 237 -5.39 1.50 12.72
CA ASP A 237 -6.82 1.84 12.75
C ASP A 237 -7.17 2.84 11.64
N SER A 238 -6.29 3.81 11.37
CA SER A 238 -6.41 4.73 10.23
C SER A 238 -6.41 3.99 8.89
N TYR A 239 -5.53 2.99 8.72
CA TYR A 239 -5.52 2.14 7.52
C TYR A 239 -6.83 1.37 7.36
N LEU A 240 -7.30 0.71 8.42
CA LEU A 240 -8.51 -0.11 8.39
C LEU A 240 -9.76 0.74 8.11
N GLN A 241 -9.88 1.91 8.75
CA GLN A 241 -10.99 2.84 8.52
C GLN A 241 -10.98 3.36 7.08
N ARG A 242 -9.80 3.82 6.59
CA ARG A 242 -9.66 4.26 5.20
C ARG A 242 -10.01 3.13 4.24
N ARG A 243 -9.61 1.90 4.54
CA ARG A 243 -9.88 0.73 3.71
C ARG A 243 -11.37 0.44 3.60
N GLN A 244 -12.10 0.49 4.72
CA GLN A 244 -13.55 0.38 4.73
C GLN A 244 -14.21 1.51 3.91
N TYR A 245 -13.77 2.75 4.11
CA TYR A 245 -14.27 3.89 3.34
C TYR A 245 -14.12 3.67 1.83
N LEU A 246 -12.98 3.18 1.37
CA LEU A 246 -12.71 2.92 -0.05
C LEU A 246 -13.57 1.77 -0.61
N ILE A 247 -13.69 0.64 0.11
CA ILE A 247 -14.47 -0.52 -0.32
C ILE A 247 -15.95 -0.18 -0.54
N TYR A 248 -16.47 0.78 0.22
CA TYR A 248 -17.86 1.21 0.14
C TYR A 248 -18.04 2.54 -0.61
N ASP A 249 -17.10 2.95 -1.44
CA ASP A 249 -17.15 4.18 -2.25
C ASP A 249 -17.50 5.43 -1.42
N GLY A 250 -16.95 5.53 -0.22
CA GLY A 250 -17.18 6.66 0.68
C GLY A 250 -18.40 6.56 1.59
N ASN A 251 -19.18 5.48 1.49
CA ASN A 251 -20.41 5.28 2.28
C ASN A 251 -20.40 3.93 3.04
N PRO A 252 -19.47 3.72 3.99
CA PRO A 252 -19.41 2.49 4.76
C PRO A 252 -20.66 2.32 5.63
N PRO A 253 -21.16 1.07 5.82
CA PRO A 253 -22.29 0.81 6.70
C PRO A 253 -21.95 1.22 8.14
N ILE A 254 -22.91 1.83 8.83
CA ILE A 254 -22.78 2.17 10.24
C ILE A 254 -22.95 0.87 11.03
N VAL A 255 -21.87 0.43 11.67
CA VAL A 255 -21.92 -0.69 12.60
C VAL A 255 -22.24 -0.13 13.99
N TYR A 256 -23.46 -0.40 14.48
CA TYR A 256 -23.79 -0.10 15.86
C TYR A 256 -23.20 -1.23 16.73
N GLU A 257 -22.19 -0.92 17.52
CA GLU A 257 -21.79 -1.81 18.61
C GLU A 257 -22.92 -1.81 19.65
N ASN A 258 -23.61 -2.94 19.79
CA ASN A 258 -24.56 -3.12 20.89
C ASN A 258 -23.72 -3.25 22.18
N TYR A 259 -23.67 -2.17 22.95
CA TYR A 259 -23.16 -2.21 24.32
C TYR A 259 -24.25 -2.85 25.20
N GLU A 260 -24.23 -4.21 25.30
CA GLU A 260 -24.95 -4.93 26.33
C GLU A 260 -24.05 -5.14 27.55
#